data_3f0dbf074a81d7716e6665034bfde000
#
_entry.id   3f0dbf074a81d7716e6665034bfde000
#
_cell.length_a   1.000
_cell.length_b   1.000
_cell.length_c   1.000
_cell.angle_alpha   90.00
_cell.angle_beta   90.00
_cell.angle_gamma   90.00
#
_symmetry.space_group_name_H-M   'P 1'
#
loop_
_entity.id
_entity.type
_entity.pdbx_description
1 polymer ?
#
loop_
_entity_poly.entity_id
_entity_poly.type
_entity_poly.pdbx_seq_one_letter_code
_entity_poly.pdbx_strand_id
1 'polypeptide(L)'
;DANRPAVAAYESPQAQPFYDGYHRAIGDAAETIRQKWGGGLLLDIHAQGAQAETIFRGTDNGKSVSDLRNKFGSAALTGSQSVLGYLAARGYKILPDLAGADRETRYSGGYTTRTYGSHQGSKIDAIQLELGASLRAKASLQHTAGDLAAAIAVFTREYLLGGKTDGAPAASPQQ
;
A
#
# COMPACT_ATOMS: atom_id res chain seq x y z
N ASP A 1 -8.48 5.72 -18.34
CA ASP A 1 -7.96 4.98 -17.18
C ASP A 1 -6.86 5.81 -16.50
N ALA A 2 -7.15 6.37 -15.33
CA ALA A 2 -6.20 7.23 -14.60
C ALA A 2 -4.94 6.48 -14.12
N ASN A 3 -4.95 5.14 -14.06
CA ASN A 3 -3.77 4.33 -13.75
C ASN A 3 -2.90 4.05 -14.99
N ARG A 4 -2.84 5.02 -15.91
CA ARG A 4 -1.97 5.01 -17.09
C ARG A 4 -1.33 6.37 -17.30
N PRO A 5 -0.18 6.46 -17.99
CA PRO A 5 0.37 7.76 -18.37
C PRO A 5 -0.62 8.50 -19.28
N ALA A 6 -0.61 9.83 -19.25
CA ALA A 6 -1.58 10.68 -19.95
C ALA A 6 -1.77 10.32 -21.43
N VAL A 7 -0.69 9.98 -22.12
CA VAL A 7 -0.70 9.57 -23.55
C VAL A 7 -1.49 8.28 -23.82
N ALA A 8 -1.82 7.50 -22.81
CA ALA A 8 -2.55 6.24 -22.90
C ALA A 8 -3.76 6.18 -21.95
N ALA A 9 -4.08 7.28 -21.27
CA ALA A 9 -5.11 7.31 -20.23
C ALA A 9 -6.52 7.52 -20.80
N TYR A 10 -6.63 8.29 -21.88
CA TYR A 10 -7.93 8.67 -22.46
C TYR A 10 -7.79 8.94 -23.97
N GLU A 11 -8.89 8.73 -24.69
CA GLU A 11 -8.99 8.99 -26.14
C GLU A 11 -9.62 10.35 -26.45
N SER A 12 -10.38 10.90 -25.49
CA SER A 12 -11.11 12.17 -25.66
C SER A 12 -10.50 13.28 -24.80
N PRO A 13 -10.20 14.47 -25.37
CA PRO A 13 -9.74 15.62 -24.62
C PRO A 13 -10.66 16.03 -23.46
N GLN A 14 -11.96 15.75 -23.55
CA GLN A 14 -12.93 16.02 -22.49
C GLN A 14 -12.67 15.21 -21.21
N ALA A 15 -11.93 14.10 -21.30
CA ALA A 15 -11.54 13.31 -20.13
C ALA A 15 -10.30 13.86 -19.40
N GLN A 16 -9.54 14.76 -20.01
CA GLN A 16 -8.32 15.32 -19.41
C GLN A 16 -8.58 15.98 -18.05
N PRO A 17 -9.60 16.82 -17.82
CA PRO A 17 -9.82 17.44 -16.51
C PRO A 17 -10.06 16.42 -15.39
N PHE A 18 -10.67 15.27 -15.70
CA PHE A 18 -10.88 14.19 -14.73
C PHE A 18 -9.57 13.47 -14.39
N TYR A 19 -8.74 13.24 -15.40
CA TYR A 19 -7.41 12.68 -15.23
C TYR A 19 -6.54 13.60 -14.36
N ASP A 20 -6.47 14.87 -14.71
CA ASP A 20 -5.69 15.87 -13.98
C ASP A 20 -6.20 16.03 -12.54
N GLY A 21 -7.53 16.02 -12.36
CA GLY A 21 -8.18 16.06 -11.04
C GLY A 21 -7.81 14.88 -10.16
N TYR A 22 -7.81 13.66 -10.71
CA TYR A 22 -7.39 12.44 -10.00
C TYR A 22 -5.94 12.53 -9.52
N HIS A 23 -5.02 12.86 -10.43
CA HIS A 23 -3.60 12.95 -10.09
C HIS A 23 -3.29 14.10 -9.14
N ARG A 24 -3.96 15.24 -9.28
CA ARG A 24 -3.85 16.35 -8.33
C ARG A 24 -4.29 15.93 -6.94
N ALA A 25 -5.44 15.29 -6.81
CA ALA A 25 -5.96 14.85 -5.51
C ALA A 25 -4.98 13.89 -4.79
N ILE A 26 -4.36 12.95 -5.51
CA ILE A 26 -3.35 12.06 -4.92
C ILE A 26 -2.11 12.86 -4.53
N GLY A 27 -1.62 13.74 -5.40
CA GLY A 27 -0.44 14.57 -5.14
C GLY A 27 -0.63 15.46 -3.90
N ASP A 28 -1.76 16.15 -3.80
CA ASP A 28 -2.10 17.02 -2.67
C ASP A 28 -2.21 16.23 -1.35
N ALA A 29 -2.83 15.04 -1.39
CA ALA A 29 -2.91 14.15 -0.23
C ALA A 29 -1.53 13.65 0.19
N ALA A 30 -0.70 13.21 -0.75
CA ALA A 30 0.66 12.76 -0.51
C ALA A 30 1.52 13.86 0.13
N GLU A 31 1.45 15.08 -0.42
CA GLU A 31 2.16 16.23 0.13
C GLU A 31 1.67 16.61 1.53
N THR A 32 0.36 16.60 1.76
CA THR A 32 -0.22 16.84 3.08
C THR A 32 0.29 15.83 4.12
N ILE A 33 0.32 14.54 3.75
CA ILE A 33 0.81 13.47 4.62
C ILE A 33 2.32 13.65 4.89
N ARG A 34 3.09 13.93 3.86
CA ARG A 34 4.52 14.17 3.97
C ARG A 34 4.83 15.33 4.91
N GLN A 35 4.12 16.45 4.80
CA GLN A 35 4.31 17.63 5.64
C GLN A 35 3.94 17.37 7.11
N LYS A 36 2.83 16.65 7.36
CA LYS A 36 2.34 16.41 8.72
C LYS A 36 3.09 15.31 9.46
N TRP A 37 3.51 14.26 8.76
CA TRP A 37 4.04 13.03 9.37
C TRP A 37 5.39 12.57 8.83
N GLY A 38 5.94 13.28 7.85
CA GLY A 38 7.24 12.98 7.25
C GLY A 38 7.24 11.84 6.23
N GLY A 39 6.14 11.11 6.09
CA GLY A 39 5.97 9.99 5.17
C GLY A 39 4.66 9.27 5.40
N GLY A 40 4.31 8.33 4.51
CA GLY A 40 3.04 7.62 4.58
C GLY A 40 2.95 6.43 3.62
N LEU A 41 1.77 5.83 3.55
CA LEU A 41 1.46 4.71 2.67
C LEU A 41 0.29 5.06 1.75
N LEU A 42 0.47 4.86 0.45
CA LEU A 42 -0.57 4.83 -0.57
C LEU A 42 -0.94 3.38 -0.87
N LEU A 43 -2.20 3.02 -0.69
CA LEU A 43 -2.75 1.75 -1.15
C LEU A 43 -3.60 1.99 -2.41
N ASP A 44 -3.17 1.41 -3.53
CA ASP A 44 -3.85 1.47 -4.82
C ASP A 44 -4.66 0.19 -5.00
N ILE A 45 -5.99 0.27 -4.78
CA ILE A 45 -6.86 -0.91 -4.71
C ILE A 45 -7.43 -1.21 -6.08
N HIS A 46 -7.09 -2.37 -6.61
CA HIS A 46 -7.48 -2.88 -7.91
C HIS A 46 -8.23 -4.20 -7.82
N ALA A 47 -8.82 -4.57 -8.94
CA ALA A 47 -9.58 -5.81 -9.14
C ALA A 47 -8.95 -6.65 -10.24
N GLN A 48 -8.77 -7.95 -9.99
CA GLN A 48 -8.25 -8.88 -10.98
C GLN A 48 -9.18 -10.10 -11.15
N GLY A 49 -9.14 -10.70 -12.35
CA GLY A 49 -9.91 -11.89 -12.71
C GLY A 49 -9.07 -13.17 -12.87
N ALA A 50 -7.77 -13.11 -12.60
CA ALA A 50 -6.86 -14.23 -12.89
C ALA A 50 -6.94 -15.36 -11.87
N GLN A 51 -7.08 -15.01 -10.57
CA GLN A 51 -7.19 -15.96 -9.47
C GLN A 51 -8.19 -15.41 -8.45
N ALA A 52 -9.37 -16.01 -8.37
CA ALA A 52 -10.53 -15.50 -7.65
C ALA A 52 -10.28 -15.26 -6.15
N GLU A 53 -9.44 -16.07 -5.49
CA GLU A 53 -9.22 -16.05 -4.04
C GLU A 53 -7.87 -15.42 -3.65
N THR A 54 -7.20 -14.76 -4.60
CA THR A 54 -5.82 -14.29 -4.41
C THR A 54 -5.74 -12.77 -4.42
N ILE A 55 -4.90 -12.22 -3.57
CA ILE A 55 -4.45 -10.84 -3.61
C ILE A 55 -3.05 -10.82 -4.22
N PHE A 56 -2.86 -10.12 -5.35
CA PHE A 56 -1.53 -9.87 -5.85
C PHE A 56 -1.01 -8.53 -5.32
N ARG A 57 0.24 -8.52 -4.93
CA ARG A 57 1.00 -7.33 -4.57
C ARG A 57 1.67 -6.74 -5.80
N GLY A 58 1.65 -5.42 -5.93
CA GLY A 58 2.42 -4.69 -6.91
C GLY A 58 3.18 -3.53 -6.25
N THR A 59 4.53 -3.59 -6.27
CA THR A 59 5.42 -2.59 -5.67
C THR A 59 6.58 -2.18 -6.59
N ASP A 60 6.44 -2.40 -7.89
CA ASP A 60 7.53 -2.31 -8.87
C ASP A 60 8.77 -3.11 -8.42
N ASN A 61 8.52 -4.34 -7.96
CA ASN A 61 9.53 -5.21 -7.37
C ASN A 61 10.26 -4.58 -6.16
N GLY A 62 9.50 -3.87 -5.34
CA GLY A 62 9.98 -3.25 -4.11
C GLY A 62 10.49 -1.83 -4.26
N LYS A 63 10.51 -1.24 -5.47
CA LYS A 63 10.98 0.14 -5.67
C LYS A 63 10.03 1.15 -5.06
N SER A 64 8.72 1.01 -5.29
CA SER A 64 7.72 1.97 -4.79
C SER A 64 7.57 2.00 -3.26
N VAL A 65 8.21 1.08 -2.55
CA VAL A 65 8.28 0.97 -1.09
C VAL A 65 9.72 1.04 -0.58
N SER A 66 10.59 1.77 -1.28
CA SER A 66 12.02 1.83 -0.97
C SER A 66 12.30 2.46 0.39
N ASP A 67 11.60 3.52 0.78
CA ASP A 67 11.80 4.18 2.08
C ASP A 67 11.38 3.27 3.23
N LEU A 68 10.25 2.59 3.10
CA LEU A 68 9.76 1.60 4.08
C LEU A 68 10.79 0.47 4.28
N ARG A 69 11.28 -0.08 3.17
CA ARG A 69 12.28 -1.17 3.20
C ARG A 69 13.63 -0.72 3.76
N ASN A 70 14.07 0.48 3.41
CA ASN A 70 15.33 1.03 3.94
C ASN A 70 15.25 1.27 5.43
N LYS A 71 14.10 1.71 5.93
CA LYS A 71 13.91 2.05 7.35
C LYS A 71 13.65 0.82 8.22
N PHE A 72 12.84 -0.13 7.75
CA PHE A 72 12.33 -1.23 8.56
C PHE A 72 12.65 -2.63 8.01
N GLY A 73 13.37 -2.71 6.89
CA GLY A 73 13.66 -4.00 6.24
C GLY A 73 12.47 -4.62 5.52
N SER A 74 12.62 -5.88 5.10
CA SER A 74 11.57 -6.63 4.39
C SER A 74 10.36 -6.92 5.27
N ALA A 75 10.52 -6.95 6.59
CA ALA A 75 9.43 -7.21 7.53
C ALA A 75 8.28 -6.19 7.41
N ALA A 76 8.56 -4.96 7.02
CA ALA A 76 7.52 -3.96 6.82
C ALA A 76 6.64 -4.21 5.58
N LEU A 77 7.10 -5.06 4.65
CA LEU A 77 6.31 -5.47 3.48
C LEU A 77 5.69 -6.86 3.64
N THR A 78 6.39 -7.80 4.30
CA THR A 78 6.02 -9.22 4.32
C THR A 78 5.85 -9.81 5.72
N GLY A 79 6.26 -9.11 6.78
CA GLY A 79 6.14 -9.56 8.17
C GLY A 79 4.71 -9.46 8.70
N SER A 80 4.44 -10.08 9.85
CA SER A 80 3.10 -10.21 10.43
C SER A 80 2.39 -8.88 10.75
N GLN A 81 3.14 -7.80 10.92
CA GLN A 81 2.62 -6.45 11.17
C GLN A 81 2.47 -5.62 9.89
N SER A 82 2.93 -6.14 8.74
CA SER A 82 2.70 -5.51 7.44
C SER A 82 1.25 -5.72 6.98
N VAL A 83 0.77 -4.90 6.05
CA VAL A 83 -0.58 -5.06 5.47
C VAL A 83 -0.75 -6.47 4.89
N LEU A 84 0.24 -6.94 4.12
CA LEU A 84 0.17 -8.22 3.44
C LEU A 84 0.33 -9.41 4.39
N GLY A 85 1.28 -9.33 5.32
CA GLY A 85 1.48 -10.39 6.30
C GLY A 85 0.32 -10.55 7.27
N TYR A 86 -0.32 -9.45 7.65
CA TYR A 86 -1.53 -9.47 8.46
C TYR A 86 -2.70 -10.16 7.74
N LEU A 87 -2.89 -9.89 6.45
CA LEU A 87 -3.89 -10.56 5.62
C LEU A 87 -3.55 -12.04 5.43
N ALA A 88 -2.28 -12.37 5.16
CA ALA A 88 -1.84 -13.76 5.03
C ALA A 88 -2.11 -14.58 6.30
N ALA A 89 -1.87 -14.01 7.48
CA ALA A 89 -2.16 -14.65 8.77
C ALA A 89 -3.66 -14.91 8.99
N ARG A 90 -4.54 -14.25 8.22
CA ARG A 90 -6.00 -14.49 8.20
C ARG A 90 -6.45 -15.43 7.09
N GLY A 91 -5.51 -16.09 6.40
CA GLY A 91 -5.82 -17.07 5.37
C GLY A 91 -5.96 -16.51 3.96
N TYR A 92 -5.69 -15.22 3.74
CA TYR A 92 -5.65 -14.68 2.38
C TYR A 92 -4.42 -15.19 1.65
N LYS A 93 -4.63 -15.68 0.44
CA LYS A 93 -3.52 -16.04 -0.45
C LYS A 93 -2.91 -14.78 -1.06
N ILE A 94 -1.65 -14.54 -0.76
CA ILE A 94 -0.89 -13.40 -1.27
C ILE A 94 0.12 -13.86 -2.31
N LEU A 95 0.22 -13.16 -3.41
CA LEU A 95 1.26 -13.40 -4.43
C LEU A 95 1.97 -12.09 -4.80
N PRO A 96 3.30 -12.12 -5.04
CA PRO A 96 4.21 -13.26 -4.78
C PRO A 96 4.18 -13.71 -3.33
N ASP A 97 4.56 -14.96 -3.08
CA ASP A 97 4.61 -15.53 -1.74
C ASP A 97 5.47 -14.66 -0.81
N LEU A 98 5.00 -14.42 0.43
CA LEU A 98 5.67 -13.54 1.37
C LEU A 98 6.96 -14.12 1.93
N ALA A 99 7.08 -15.44 1.99
CA ALA A 99 8.27 -16.12 2.46
C ALA A 99 9.35 -16.23 1.38
N GLY A 100 8.99 -16.03 0.11
CA GLY A 100 9.89 -16.12 -1.03
C GLY A 100 10.51 -14.78 -1.43
N ALA A 101 11.58 -14.86 -2.23
CA ALA A 101 12.17 -13.72 -2.93
C ALA A 101 11.53 -13.50 -4.31
N ASP A 102 10.32 -14.03 -4.53
CA ASP A 102 9.68 -14.06 -5.82
C ASP A 102 9.38 -12.65 -6.35
N ARG A 103 9.59 -12.49 -7.64
CA ARG A 103 9.33 -11.25 -8.34
C ARG A 103 7.84 -11.10 -8.65
N GLU A 104 7.41 -9.86 -8.69
CA GLU A 104 6.07 -9.45 -9.15
C GLU A 104 6.00 -9.55 -10.67
N THR A 105 5.69 -10.76 -11.19
CA THR A 105 5.73 -11.04 -12.64
C THR A 105 4.43 -10.69 -13.34
N ARG A 106 3.27 -10.81 -12.67
CA ARG A 106 1.96 -10.59 -13.29
C ARG A 106 1.42 -9.18 -13.03
N TYR A 107 1.47 -8.74 -11.79
CA TYR A 107 0.99 -7.43 -11.35
C TYR A 107 2.10 -6.76 -10.52
N SER A 108 2.92 -5.97 -11.18
CA SER A 108 4.07 -5.35 -10.54
C SER A 108 3.84 -3.91 -10.07
N GLY A 109 2.59 -3.47 -10.08
CA GLY A 109 2.23 -2.08 -9.80
C GLY A 109 1.88 -1.31 -11.06
N GLY A 110 0.84 -0.49 -10.98
CA GLY A 110 0.35 0.36 -12.06
C GLY A 110 1.07 1.70 -12.13
N TYR A 111 0.54 2.58 -12.95
CA TYR A 111 1.09 3.92 -13.14
C TYR A 111 1.03 4.76 -11.86
N THR A 112 -0.10 4.70 -11.12
CA THR A 112 -0.26 5.38 -9.82
C THR A 112 0.83 4.96 -8.83
N THR A 113 1.03 3.66 -8.64
CA THR A 113 2.04 3.12 -7.73
C THR A 113 3.45 3.57 -8.11
N ARG A 114 3.79 3.58 -9.41
CA ARG A 114 5.11 3.99 -9.90
C ARG A 114 5.31 5.51 -9.82
N THR A 115 4.24 6.28 -10.03
CA THR A 115 4.32 7.75 -10.02
C THR A 115 4.48 8.30 -8.62
N TYR A 116 3.78 7.71 -7.64
CA TYR A 116 3.72 8.26 -6.28
C TYR A 116 4.55 7.49 -5.25
N GLY A 117 5.17 6.37 -5.63
CA GLY A 117 5.99 5.58 -4.72
C GLY A 117 7.27 6.29 -4.24
N SER A 118 7.80 5.85 -3.11
CA SER A 118 8.92 6.51 -2.42
C SER A 118 10.21 6.62 -3.23
N HIS A 119 10.44 5.74 -4.22
CA HIS A 119 11.56 5.84 -5.17
C HIS A 119 11.56 7.11 -6.02
N GLN A 120 10.44 7.83 -6.07
CA GLN A 120 10.32 9.15 -6.73
C GLN A 120 10.66 10.31 -5.77
N GLY A 121 11.13 10.03 -4.56
CA GLY A 121 11.45 11.05 -3.56
C GLY A 121 10.24 11.62 -2.81
N SER A 122 9.05 11.04 -3.01
CA SER A 122 7.79 11.51 -2.43
C SER A 122 7.68 11.33 -0.92
N LYS A 123 8.48 10.43 -0.32
CA LYS A 123 8.33 9.95 1.06
C LYS A 123 7.02 9.20 1.32
N ILE A 124 6.32 8.81 0.26
CA ILE A 124 5.10 7.99 0.31
C ILE A 124 5.43 6.64 -0.30
N ASP A 125 5.36 5.60 0.51
CA ASP A 125 5.46 4.23 0.00
C ASP A 125 4.15 3.84 -0.68
N ALA A 126 4.21 3.15 -1.82
CA ALA A 126 3.01 2.81 -2.57
C ALA A 126 2.92 1.31 -2.86
N ILE A 127 1.77 0.72 -2.55
CA ILE A 127 1.47 -0.71 -2.79
C ILE A 127 0.17 -0.81 -3.56
N GLN A 128 0.21 -1.46 -4.72
CA GLN A 128 -0.99 -1.89 -5.42
C GLN A 128 -1.47 -3.25 -4.87
N LEU A 129 -2.77 -3.38 -4.62
CA LEU A 129 -3.44 -4.62 -4.22
C LEU A 129 -4.44 -5.02 -5.29
N GLU A 130 -4.21 -6.14 -5.95
CA GLU A 130 -5.09 -6.71 -6.95
C GLU A 130 -5.96 -7.81 -6.34
N LEU A 131 -7.17 -7.45 -5.94
CA LEU A 131 -8.08 -8.35 -5.25
C LEU A 131 -8.83 -9.28 -6.22
N GLY A 132 -8.82 -10.57 -5.95
CA GLY A 132 -9.56 -11.58 -6.71
C GLY A 132 -11.07 -11.44 -6.62
N ALA A 133 -11.78 -12.06 -7.57
CA ALA A 133 -13.25 -11.90 -7.70
C ALA A 133 -14.02 -12.40 -6.48
N SER A 134 -13.62 -13.53 -5.87
CA SER A 134 -14.28 -14.08 -4.68
C SER A 134 -14.15 -13.16 -3.47
N LEU A 135 -13.03 -12.43 -3.34
CA LEU A 135 -12.78 -11.50 -2.22
C LEU A 135 -13.63 -10.24 -2.31
N ARG A 136 -14.12 -9.92 -3.51
CA ARG A 136 -14.97 -8.76 -3.82
C ARG A 136 -16.43 -9.11 -4.05
N ALA A 137 -16.77 -10.38 -3.93
CA ALA A 137 -18.16 -10.83 -4.06
C ALA A 137 -19.02 -10.25 -2.93
N LYS A 138 -20.30 -10.00 -3.19
CA LYS A 138 -21.23 -9.39 -2.21
C LYS A 138 -21.20 -10.11 -0.85
N ALA A 139 -21.03 -11.44 -0.84
CA ALA A 139 -21.00 -12.24 0.38
C ALA A 139 -19.71 -12.04 1.23
N SER A 140 -18.58 -11.71 0.59
CA SER A 140 -17.27 -11.61 1.24
C SER A 140 -16.77 -10.17 1.37
N LEU A 141 -17.34 -9.23 0.63
CA LEU A 141 -16.84 -7.86 0.53
C LEU A 141 -16.67 -7.17 1.89
N GLN A 142 -17.68 -7.28 2.75
CA GLN A 142 -17.66 -6.66 4.08
C GLN A 142 -16.56 -7.25 4.95
N HIS A 143 -16.35 -8.56 4.89
CA HIS A 143 -15.31 -9.26 5.63
C HIS A 143 -13.91 -8.85 5.12
N THR A 144 -13.71 -8.90 3.80
CA THR A 144 -12.44 -8.49 3.18
C THR A 144 -12.09 -7.03 3.49
N ALA A 145 -13.07 -6.12 3.42
CA ALA A 145 -12.87 -4.71 3.75
C ALA A 145 -12.52 -4.51 5.23
N GLY A 146 -13.17 -5.24 6.14
CA GLY A 146 -12.89 -5.22 7.58
C GLY A 146 -11.46 -5.69 7.89
N ASP A 147 -11.04 -6.80 7.30
CA ASP A 147 -9.69 -7.33 7.48
C ASP A 147 -8.61 -6.39 6.89
N LEU A 148 -8.88 -5.79 5.73
CA LEU A 148 -7.96 -4.80 5.16
C LEU A 148 -7.86 -3.55 6.05
N ALA A 149 -8.96 -3.05 6.57
CA ALA A 149 -8.95 -1.91 7.50
C ALA A 149 -8.17 -2.22 8.77
N ALA A 150 -8.33 -3.43 9.34
CA ALA A 150 -7.55 -3.88 10.49
C ALA A 150 -6.05 -4.01 10.16
N ALA A 151 -5.70 -4.52 8.99
CA ALA A 151 -4.31 -4.59 8.51
C ALA A 151 -3.67 -3.20 8.41
N ILE A 152 -4.41 -2.22 7.85
CA ILE A 152 -3.96 -0.82 7.75
C ILE A 152 -3.74 -0.23 9.15
N ALA A 153 -4.64 -0.47 10.09
CA ALA A 153 -4.51 0.05 11.45
C ALA A 153 -3.28 -0.51 12.18
N VAL A 154 -3.01 -1.83 12.03
CA VAL A 154 -1.80 -2.46 12.58
C VAL A 154 -0.54 -1.89 11.94
N PHE A 155 -0.49 -1.81 10.62
CA PHE A 155 0.63 -1.24 9.88
C PHE A 155 0.91 0.21 10.29
N THR A 156 -0.13 1.02 10.38
CA THR A 156 -0.01 2.43 10.77
C THR A 156 0.62 2.59 12.14
N ARG A 157 0.17 1.82 13.13
CA ARG A 157 0.71 1.86 14.47
C ARG A 157 2.18 1.44 14.52
N GLU A 158 2.54 0.39 13.79
CA GLU A 158 3.89 -0.17 13.81
C GLU A 158 4.89 0.69 13.04
N TYR A 159 4.56 1.08 11.81
CA TYR A 159 5.53 1.64 10.88
C TYR A 159 5.37 3.15 10.62
N LEU A 160 4.17 3.70 10.75
CA LEU A 160 3.96 5.12 10.45
C LEU A 160 3.97 6.00 11.70
N LEU A 161 3.36 5.57 12.79
CA LEU A 161 3.37 6.32 14.04
C LEU A 161 4.64 6.06 14.86
N GLY A 162 5.50 5.15 14.37
CA GLY A 162 6.76 4.75 14.96
C GLY A 162 6.57 4.30 16.38
N GLY A 163 6.36 3.02 16.68
CA GLY A 163 6.14 2.50 18.03
C GLY A 163 6.69 3.40 19.16
N LYS A 164 6.13 4.57 19.32
CA LYS A 164 6.29 5.36 20.53
C LYS A 164 5.59 4.56 21.62
N THR A 165 6.29 3.58 22.17
CA THR A 165 6.10 3.26 23.55
C THR A 165 6.31 4.58 24.26
N ASP A 166 5.22 5.19 24.75
CA ASP A 166 5.31 6.30 25.69
C ASP A 166 6.29 5.86 26.76
N GLY A 167 7.50 6.43 26.68
CA GLY A 167 8.49 6.29 27.74
C GLY A 167 7.86 6.91 28.98
N ALA A 168 7.28 6.08 29.82
CA ALA A 168 6.98 6.48 31.18
C ALA A 168 8.29 7.06 31.75
N PRO A 169 8.29 8.29 32.30
CA PRO A 169 9.47 8.84 32.92
C PRO A 169 9.88 7.89 34.03
N ALA A 170 11.12 7.41 33.98
CA ALA A 170 11.70 6.61 35.04
C ALA A 170 11.53 7.38 36.35
N ALA A 171 10.78 6.80 37.30
CA ALA A 171 10.67 7.31 38.65
C ALA A 171 12.10 7.32 39.23
N SER A 172 12.62 8.49 39.52
CA SER A 172 13.89 8.66 40.25
C SER A 172 13.74 8.05 41.63
N PRO A 173 14.67 7.21 42.10
CA PRO A 173 14.66 6.76 43.50
C PRO A 173 14.95 7.96 44.41
N GLN A 174 14.00 8.27 45.25
CA GLN A 174 14.24 9.20 46.36
C GLN A 174 15.15 8.49 47.40
N GLN A 175 16.27 9.12 47.65
CA GLN A 175 17.12 8.83 48.81
C GLN A 175 16.49 9.41 50.07
#